data_dff9f873a4979cac1bab77b4bcac9c8b
#
_entry.id   dff9f873a4979cac1bab77b4bcac9c8b
#
_cell.length_a   1.000
_cell.length_b   1.000
_cell.length_c   1.000
_cell.angle_alpha   90.00
_cell.angle_beta   90.00
_cell.angle_gamma   90.00
#
_symmetry.space_group_name_H-M   'P 1'
#
loop_
_entity.id
_entity.type
_entity.pdbx_description
1 polymer ?
#
loop_
_entity_poly.entity_id
_entity_poly.type
_entity_poly.pdbx_seq_one_letter_code
_entity_poly.pdbx_strand_id
1 'polypeptide(L)'
;MEKKKKSIDVAKPKQSKLKILASGDIHGDTGLAEKLAEKAKKENVDLVILCGDLTMGERSTSNLIGPFVKRKKKVILIPGNHETVATADFLAELYGVKNLHGYSVKYKDVGLFGCGGANIGLFQLGEKEIFDLLKKGFSKIKYLDKKIMITHVHPSGTKMEKFTKFFPGSSGVKKAIETFKPDILLCSHVHEAEGIEEKVGKTRVINVGRKGKIIEI
;
A
#
# COMPACT_ATOMS: atom_id res chain seq x y z
N MET A 1 -6.70 -60.55 7.56
CA MET A 1 -5.60 -59.80 6.89
C MET A 1 -6.18 -58.40 6.50
N GLU A 2 -5.99 -57.41 7.32
CA GLU A 2 -6.42 -56.01 7.06
C GLU A 2 -5.37 -55.29 6.23
N LYS A 3 -5.77 -54.83 5.05
CA LYS A 3 -4.92 -54.03 4.17
C LYS A 3 -4.91 -52.57 4.69
N LYS A 4 -3.80 -52.13 5.30
CA LYS A 4 -3.52 -50.73 5.64
C LYS A 4 -3.54 -49.89 4.33
N LYS A 5 -4.54 -48.99 4.18
CA LYS A 5 -4.50 -47.96 3.16
C LYS A 5 -3.43 -46.94 3.53
N LYS A 6 -2.34 -46.90 2.75
CA LYS A 6 -1.36 -45.77 2.81
C LYS A 6 -2.03 -44.51 2.27
N SER A 7 -2.22 -43.52 3.13
CA SER A 7 -2.58 -42.15 2.72
C SER A 7 -1.39 -41.58 1.96
N ILE A 8 -1.60 -41.21 0.71
CA ILE A 8 -0.63 -40.45 -0.10
C ILE A 8 -0.74 -39.00 0.37
N ASP A 9 0.26 -38.52 1.12
CA ASP A 9 0.41 -37.11 1.46
C ASP A 9 0.77 -36.34 0.19
N VAL A 10 -0.22 -35.73 -0.47
CA VAL A 10 0.00 -34.84 -1.62
C VAL A 10 0.56 -33.54 -1.06
N ALA A 11 1.86 -33.33 -1.16
CA ALA A 11 2.52 -32.08 -0.80
C ALA A 11 1.85 -30.90 -1.54
N LYS A 12 1.26 -29.97 -0.78
CA LYS A 12 0.68 -28.73 -1.35
C LYS A 12 1.77 -28.00 -2.16
N PRO A 13 1.49 -27.60 -3.41
CA PRO A 13 2.47 -26.89 -4.22
C PRO A 13 2.93 -25.62 -3.47
N LYS A 14 4.25 -25.42 -3.42
CA LYS A 14 4.88 -24.25 -2.80
C LYS A 14 4.33 -23.00 -3.53
N GLN A 15 3.42 -22.28 -2.90
CA GLN A 15 2.88 -21.04 -3.49
C GLN A 15 4.02 -20.06 -3.72
N SER A 16 4.12 -19.55 -4.95
CA SER A 16 5.12 -18.53 -5.29
C SER A 16 4.86 -17.26 -4.47
N LYS A 17 5.90 -16.72 -3.86
CA LYS A 17 5.84 -15.45 -3.14
C LYS A 17 5.21 -14.36 -4.00
N LEU A 18 4.47 -13.46 -3.37
CA LEU A 18 3.95 -12.26 -4.03
C LEU A 18 5.06 -11.20 -4.08
N LYS A 19 5.48 -10.82 -5.30
CA LYS A 19 6.49 -9.77 -5.52
C LYS A 19 5.79 -8.45 -5.87
N ILE A 20 6.08 -7.40 -5.11
CA ILE A 20 5.40 -6.11 -5.17
C ILE A 20 6.43 -5.01 -5.43
N LEU A 21 6.12 -4.05 -6.32
CA LEU A 21 6.73 -2.72 -6.30
C LEU A 21 5.79 -1.78 -5.57
N ALA A 22 6.22 -1.17 -4.47
CA ALA A 22 5.47 -0.14 -3.76
C ALA A 22 6.19 1.20 -3.85
N SER A 23 5.45 2.29 -4.14
CA SER A 23 5.96 3.66 -4.22
C SER A 23 4.87 4.64 -3.83
N GLY A 24 5.22 5.89 -3.53
CA GLY A 24 4.30 7.01 -3.29
C GLY A 24 4.94 8.33 -3.70
N ASP A 25 4.27 9.43 -3.38
CA ASP A 25 4.78 10.80 -3.55
C ASP A 25 5.25 11.10 -4.99
N ILE A 26 4.47 10.64 -5.99
CA ILE A 26 4.77 10.86 -7.41
C ILE A 26 4.63 12.35 -7.76
N HIS A 27 3.66 13.03 -7.15
CA HIS A 27 3.42 14.47 -7.28
C HIS A 27 3.36 14.96 -8.74
N GLY A 28 2.68 14.21 -9.60
CA GLY A 28 2.52 14.57 -11.02
C GLY A 28 3.76 14.36 -11.88
N ASP A 29 4.84 13.79 -11.35
CA ASP A 29 6.08 13.50 -12.09
C ASP A 29 5.88 12.29 -13.02
N THR A 30 5.51 12.57 -14.26
CA THR A 30 5.28 11.55 -15.28
C THR A 30 6.56 10.80 -15.65
N GLY A 31 7.72 11.45 -15.55
CA GLY A 31 9.03 10.82 -15.77
C GLY A 31 9.37 9.79 -14.69
N LEU A 32 9.00 10.09 -13.44
CA LEU A 32 9.11 9.14 -12.34
C LEU A 32 8.15 7.96 -12.52
N ALA A 33 6.89 8.21 -12.90
CA ALA A 33 5.91 7.16 -13.17
C ALA A 33 6.41 6.19 -14.26
N GLU A 34 7.02 6.72 -15.32
CA GLU A 34 7.62 5.92 -16.39
C GLU A 34 8.79 5.06 -15.89
N LYS A 35 9.72 5.65 -15.11
CA LYS A 35 10.86 4.94 -14.50
C LYS A 35 10.40 3.82 -13.55
N LEU A 36 9.38 4.08 -12.73
CA LEU A 36 8.80 3.09 -11.82
C LEU A 36 8.12 1.95 -12.58
N ALA A 37 7.44 2.26 -13.68
CA ALA A 37 6.81 1.27 -14.53
C ALA A 37 7.85 0.38 -15.25
N GLU A 38 8.98 0.95 -15.71
CA GLU A 38 10.10 0.18 -16.23
C GLU A 38 10.72 -0.73 -15.15
N LYS A 39 10.93 -0.19 -13.93
CA LYS A 39 11.40 -0.97 -12.79
C LYS A 39 10.45 -2.14 -12.49
N ALA A 40 9.14 -1.90 -12.47
CA ALA A 40 8.13 -2.94 -12.26
C ALA A 40 8.21 -4.05 -13.31
N LYS A 41 8.44 -3.69 -14.59
CA LYS A 41 8.62 -4.64 -15.69
C LYS A 41 9.91 -5.42 -15.54
N LYS A 42 11.06 -4.74 -15.35
CA LYS A 42 12.39 -5.36 -15.20
C LYS A 42 12.44 -6.34 -14.04
N GLU A 43 11.88 -5.95 -12.90
CA GLU A 43 11.82 -6.79 -11.69
C GLU A 43 10.74 -7.88 -11.76
N ASN A 44 9.98 -7.92 -12.85
CA ASN A 44 8.86 -8.84 -13.04
C ASN A 44 7.91 -8.93 -11.84
N VAL A 45 7.51 -7.78 -11.29
CA VAL A 45 6.60 -7.75 -10.14
C VAL A 45 5.19 -8.22 -10.52
N ASP A 46 4.52 -8.87 -9.58
CA ASP A 46 3.13 -9.32 -9.72
C ASP A 46 2.15 -8.15 -9.58
N LEU A 47 2.50 -7.15 -8.73
CA LEU A 47 1.63 -6.07 -8.31
C LEU A 47 2.43 -4.78 -8.10
N VAL A 48 1.82 -3.64 -8.47
CA VAL A 48 2.30 -2.30 -8.13
C VAL A 48 1.34 -1.69 -7.11
N ILE A 49 1.87 -1.08 -6.05
CA ILE A 49 1.10 -0.36 -5.03
C ILE A 49 1.57 1.10 -5.00
N LEU A 50 0.64 2.02 -5.19
CA LEU A 50 0.89 3.46 -5.13
C LEU A 50 0.28 4.03 -3.85
N CYS A 51 1.15 4.46 -2.93
CA CYS A 51 0.82 4.83 -1.55
C CYS A 51 0.45 6.32 -1.40
N GLY A 52 -0.26 6.89 -2.38
CA GLY A 52 -0.77 8.27 -2.34
C GLY A 52 0.20 9.33 -2.88
N ASP A 53 -0.28 10.57 -2.88
CA ASP A 53 0.37 11.74 -3.47
C ASP A 53 0.77 11.49 -4.94
N LEU A 54 -0.22 11.03 -5.70
CA LEU A 54 -0.08 10.79 -7.14
C LEU A 54 0.02 12.11 -7.88
N THR A 55 -0.79 13.09 -7.48
CA THR A 55 -0.86 14.43 -8.07
C THR A 55 -0.14 15.47 -7.19
N MET A 56 -0.01 16.68 -7.70
CA MET A 56 0.41 17.84 -6.92
C MET A 56 -0.78 18.81 -6.82
N GLY A 57 -1.62 18.63 -5.77
CA GLY A 57 -2.81 19.47 -5.58
C GLY A 57 -3.78 19.38 -6.76
N GLU A 58 -3.99 18.19 -7.31
CA GLU A 58 -4.90 17.87 -8.41
C GLU A 58 -4.61 18.59 -9.75
N ARG A 59 -3.43 19.21 -9.91
CA ARG A 59 -3.11 20.00 -11.12
C ARG A 59 -3.04 19.16 -12.40
N SER A 60 -2.67 17.89 -12.33
CA SER A 60 -2.61 16.98 -13.48
C SER A 60 -2.72 15.53 -13.03
N THR A 61 -3.52 14.77 -13.76
CA THR A 61 -3.69 13.31 -13.59
C THR A 61 -3.07 12.52 -14.76
N SER A 62 -2.51 13.22 -15.75
CA SER A 62 -2.05 12.60 -17.00
C SER A 62 -0.84 11.70 -16.80
N ASN A 63 -0.86 10.52 -17.40
CA ASN A 63 0.26 9.56 -17.44
C ASN A 63 0.85 9.13 -16.10
N LEU A 64 0.10 9.19 -14.99
CA LEU A 64 0.57 8.74 -13.70
C LEU A 64 0.39 7.22 -13.52
N ILE A 65 -0.68 6.66 -14.08
CA ILE A 65 -1.03 5.24 -13.99
C ILE A 65 -0.80 4.51 -15.32
N GLY A 66 -1.03 5.20 -16.45
CA GLY A 66 -0.93 4.64 -17.80
C GLY A 66 0.35 3.86 -18.10
N PRO A 67 1.55 4.32 -17.67
CA PRO A 67 2.81 3.63 -17.89
C PRO A 67 2.84 2.20 -17.35
N PHE A 68 2.25 1.97 -16.16
CA PHE A 68 2.17 0.64 -15.54
C PHE A 68 1.19 -0.27 -16.30
N VAL A 69 0.02 0.26 -16.66
CA VAL A 69 -1.03 -0.49 -17.38
C VAL A 69 -0.54 -0.90 -18.77
N LYS A 70 0.15 0.00 -19.51
CA LYS A 70 0.79 -0.32 -20.80
C LYS A 70 1.76 -1.50 -20.69
N ARG A 71 2.42 -1.68 -19.54
CA ARG A 71 3.33 -2.80 -19.25
C ARG A 71 2.62 -4.01 -18.64
N LYS A 72 1.28 -4.04 -18.71
CA LYS A 72 0.43 -5.12 -18.19
C LYS A 72 0.65 -5.39 -16.70
N LYS A 73 1.00 -4.36 -15.93
CA LYS A 73 1.12 -4.47 -14.48
C LYS A 73 -0.24 -4.20 -13.83
N LYS A 74 -0.58 -5.03 -12.84
CA LYS A 74 -1.72 -4.76 -11.96
C LYS A 74 -1.34 -3.65 -11.00
N VAL A 75 -2.25 -2.69 -10.81
CA VAL A 75 -2.01 -1.53 -9.95
C VAL A 75 -3.10 -1.44 -8.89
N ILE A 76 -2.68 -1.13 -7.69
CA ILE A 76 -3.52 -0.72 -6.58
C ILE A 76 -3.03 0.67 -6.17
N LEU A 77 -3.95 1.56 -5.86
CA LEU A 77 -3.63 2.89 -5.38
C LEU A 77 -4.49 3.27 -4.17
N ILE A 78 -4.04 4.27 -3.45
CA ILE A 78 -4.81 5.05 -2.47
C ILE A 78 -4.53 6.54 -2.75
N PRO A 79 -5.43 7.48 -2.38
CA PRO A 79 -5.10 8.90 -2.41
C PRO A 79 -4.06 9.24 -1.33
N GLY A 80 -3.28 10.30 -1.56
CA GLY A 80 -2.51 10.97 -0.51
C GLY A 80 -3.27 12.17 0.05
N ASN A 81 -2.54 13.17 0.57
CA ASN A 81 -3.13 14.44 0.99
C ASN A 81 -3.06 15.53 -0.10
N HIS A 82 -2.53 15.21 -1.28
CA HIS A 82 -2.48 16.09 -2.45
C HIS A 82 -3.58 15.82 -3.48
N GLU A 83 -4.39 14.79 -3.31
CA GLU A 83 -5.58 14.53 -4.11
C GLU A 83 -6.76 14.08 -3.27
N THR A 84 -7.96 14.36 -3.78
CA THR A 84 -9.22 13.87 -3.20
C THR A 84 -9.42 12.38 -3.45
N VAL A 85 -10.31 11.75 -2.68
CA VAL A 85 -10.77 10.38 -2.95
C VAL A 85 -11.43 10.30 -4.33
N ALA A 86 -12.17 11.34 -4.73
CA ALA A 86 -12.81 11.40 -6.05
C ALA A 86 -11.80 11.34 -7.20
N THR A 87 -10.66 12.06 -7.08
CA THR A 87 -9.57 12.00 -8.06
C THR A 87 -8.93 10.61 -8.11
N ALA A 88 -8.73 9.97 -6.96
CA ALA A 88 -8.21 8.60 -6.90
C ALA A 88 -9.19 7.59 -7.51
N ASP A 89 -10.49 7.73 -7.28
CA ASP A 89 -11.53 6.90 -7.89
C ASP A 89 -11.60 7.12 -9.39
N PHE A 90 -11.56 8.38 -9.87
CA PHE A 90 -11.49 8.70 -11.29
C PHE A 90 -10.29 8.02 -11.98
N LEU A 91 -9.10 8.10 -11.37
CA LEU A 91 -7.91 7.44 -11.91
C LEU A 91 -8.07 5.91 -11.91
N ALA A 92 -8.65 5.35 -10.85
CA ALA A 92 -8.87 3.92 -10.75
C ALA A 92 -9.84 3.42 -11.83
N GLU A 93 -10.93 4.14 -12.09
CA GLU A 93 -11.90 3.84 -13.13
C GLU A 93 -11.31 3.99 -14.53
N LEU A 94 -10.67 5.14 -14.81
CA LEU A 94 -10.07 5.45 -16.11
C LEU A 94 -9.08 4.38 -16.58
N TYR A 95 -8.28 3.83 -15.66
CA TYR A 95 -7.24 2.85 -15.98
C TYR A 95 -7.62 1.40 -15.64
N GLY A 96 -8.83 1.14 -15.16
CA GLY A 96 -9.26 -0.21 -14.76
C GLY A 96 -8.43 -0.80 -13.61
N VAL A 97 -7.98 0.04 -12.67
CA VAL A 97 -7.20 -0.34 -11.48
C VAL A 97 -8.04 -0.21 -10.20
N LYS A 98 -7.47 -0.45 -9.03
CA LYS A 98 -8.24 -0.44 -7.78
C LYS A 98 -7.78 0.64 -6.83
N ASN A 99 -8.72 1.48 -6.35
CA ASN A 99 -8.54 2.31 -5.17
C ASN A 99 -8.88 1.49 -3.91
N LEU A 100 -7.96 1.43 -2.93
CA LEU A 100 -8.17 0.71 -1.67
C LEU A 100 -8.54 1.63 -0.49
N HIS A 101 -8.87 2.88 -0.71
CA HIS A 101 -9.30 3.78 0.36
C HIS A 101 -10.59 3.28 1.04
N GLY A 102 -10.46 2.69 2.23
CA GLY A 102 -11.56 2.05 2.97
C GLY A 102 -12.03 0.70 2.40
N TYR A 103 -11.25 0.10 1.49
CA TYR A 103 -11.55 -1.18 0.86
C TYR A 103 -10.42 -2.20 1.07
N SER A 104 -10.65 -3.40 0.56
CA SER A 104 -9.66 -4.48 0.58
C SER A 104 -9.77 -5.36 -0.66
N VAL A 105 -8.67 -6.06 -0.94
CA VAL A 105 -8.59 -7.05 -2.00
C VAL A 105 -7.75 -8.23 -1.55
N LYS A 106 -8.10 -9.42 -2.00
CA LYS A 106 -7.25 -10.60 -1.90
C LYS A 106 -6.45 -10.75 -3.18
N TYR A 107 -5.14 -10.89 -3.05
CA TYR A 107 -4.24 -11.17 -4.16
C TYR A 107 -3.39 -12.39 -3.81
N LYS A 108 -3.53 -13.48 -4.57
CA LYS A 108 -3.03 -14.81 -4.18
C LYS A 108 -3.58 -15.19 -2.78
N ASP A 109 -2.72 -15.43 -1.80
CA ASP A 109 -3.06 -15.74 -0.40
C ASP A 109 -2.91 -14.52 0.55
N VAL A 110 -2.61 -13.35 0.01
CA VAL A 110 -2.37 -12.12 0.78
C VAL A 110 -3.59 -11.21 0.72
N GLY A 111 -4.04 -10.74 1.89
CA GLY A 111 -5.05 -9.70 2.02
C GLY A 111 -4.39 -8.32 2.03
N LEU A 112 -4.87 -7.41 1.16
CA LEU A 112 -4.44 -6.03 1.12
C LEU A 112 -5.62 -5.14 1.50
N PHE A 113 -5.40 -4.17 2.36
CA PHE A 113 -6.41 -3.18 2.77
C PHE A 113 -5.74 -1.84 3.01
N GLY A 114 -6.47 -0.75 2.85
CA GLY A 114 -5.82 0.55 2.93
C GLY A 114 -6.73 1.72 3.25
N CYS A 115 -6.07 2.82 3.59
CA CYS A 115 -6.66 4.13 3.79
C CYS A 115 -5.67 5.19 3.27
N GLY A 116 -6.12 5.99 2.33
CA GLY A 116 -5.37 7.17 1.87
C GLY A 116 -5.62 8.38 2.74
N GLY A 117 -5.08 9.51 2.31
CA GLY A 117 -5.10 10.76 3.05
C GLY A 117 -4.09 10.81 4.19
N ALA A 118 -3.99 11.95 4.83
CA ALA A 118 -3.15 12.15 6.01
C ALA A 118 -3.88 13.01 7.06
N ASN A 119 -3.36 13.03 8.27
CA ASN A 119 -3.86 13.86 9.36
C ASN A 119 -3.43 15.34 9.24
N ILE A 120 -2.70 15.67 8.18
CA ILE A 120 -2.23 17.02 7.83
C ILE A 120 -2.18 17.19 6.31
N GLY A 121 -2.22 18.42 5.80
CA GLY A 121 -2.11 18.73 4.37
C GLY A 121 -3.40 19.29 3.78
N LEU A 122 -3.54 19.25 2.44
CA LEU A 122 -4.69 19.83 1.72
C LEU A 122 -5.98 19.05 1.97
N PHE A 123 -5.92 17.72 1.86
CA PHE A 123 -7.07 16.84 2.06
C PHE A 123 -6.83 15.98 3.31
N GLN A 124 -7.22 16.54 4.45
CA GLN A 124 -7.00 15.92 5.76
C GLN A 124 -8.12 14.94 6.12
N LEU A 125 -7.74 13.93 6.90
CA LEU A 125 -8.65 13.00 7.56
C LEU A 125 -8.44 13.05 9.08
N GLY A 126 -9.54 12.92 9.82
CA GLY A 126 -9.48 12.76 11.28
C GLY A 126 -8.91 11.37 11.66
N GLU A 127 -8.21 11.30 12.78
CA GLU A 127 -7.58 10.05 13.25
C GLU A 127 -8.58 8.90 13.44
N LYS A 128 -9.79 9.22 13.91
CA LYS A 128 -10.87 8.24 14.04
C LYS A 128 -11.33 7.74 12.67
N GLU A 129 -11.44 8.63 11.69
CA GLU A 129 -11.85 8.29 10.33
C GLU A 129 -10.82 7.38 9.66
N ILE A 130 -9.52 7.69 9.78
CA ILE A 130 -8.42 6.84 9.31
C ILE A 130 -8.56 5.43 9.89
N PHE A 131 -8.75 5.32 11.21
CA PHE A 131 -8.92 4.03 11.87
C PHE A 131 -10.16 3.27 11.38
N ASP A 132 -11.31 3.96 11.24
CA ASP A 132 -12.58 3.35 10.85
C ASP A 132 -12.54 2.85 9.38
N LEU A 133 -11.91 3.59 8.47
CA LEU A 133 -11.68 3.17 7.09
C LEU A 133 -10.76 1.92 7.01
N LEU A 134 -9.69 1.91 7.77
CA LEU A 134 -8.81 0.72 7.87
C LEU A 134 -9.56 -0.48 8.46
N LYS A 135 -10.40 -0.28 9.48
CA LYS A 135 -11.24 -1.32 10.08
C LYS A 135 -12.25 -1.89 9.07
N LYS A 136 -12.87 -1.01 8.27
CA LYS A 136 -13.82 -1.41 7.22
C LYS A 136 -13.14 -2.34 6.20
N GLY A 137 -11.96 -1.96 5.69
CA GLY A 137 -11.19 -2.80 4.76
C GLY A 137 -10.75 -4.11 5.40
N PHE A 138 -10.16 -4.06 6.60
CA PHE A 138 -9.67 -5.23 7.33
C PHE A 138 -10.78 -6.27 7.59
N SER A 139 -12.00 -5.83 7.90
CA SER A 139 -13.12 -6.72 8.24
C SER A 139 -13.41 -7.78 7.17
N LYS A 140 -13.15 -7.47 5.90
CA LYS A 140 -13.41 -8.34 4.74
C LYS A 140 -12.31 -9.38 4.50
N ILE A 141 -11.13 -9.17 5.07
CA ILE A 141 -9.94 -10.04 4.84
C ILE A 141 -9.35 -10.58 6.14
N LYS A 142 -10.01 -10.39 7.28
CA LYS A 142 -9.52 -10.82 8.60
C LYS A 142 -9.17 -12.31 8.69
N TYR A 143 -9.81 -13.14 7.87
CA TYR A 143 -9.63 -14.59 7.83
C TYR A 143 -8.35 -15.05 7.13
N LEU A 144 -7.65 -14.15 6.42
CA LEU A 144 -6.39 -14.46 5.75
C LEU A 144 -5.24 -14.39 6.75
N ASP A 145 -4.25 -15.27 6.58
CA ASP A 145 -3.07 -15.31 7.45
C ASP A 145 -2.13 -14.14 7.18
N LYS A 146 -1.84 -13.87 5.89
CA LYS A 146 -0.95 -12.79 5.48
C LYS A 146 -1.72 -11.52 5.14
N LYS A 147 -1.31 -10.38 5.69
CA LYS A 147 -1.98 -9.10 5.50
C LYS A 147 -1.00 -7.96 5.29
N ILE A 148 -1.27 -7.14 4.27
CA ILE A 148 -0.56 -5.88 4.03
C ILE A 148 -1.55 -4.74 4.26
N MET A 149 -1.20 -3.84 5.16
CA MET A 149 -1.88 -2.56 5.35
C MET A 149 -1.18 -1.50 4.50
N ILE A 150 -1.95 -0.64 3.84
CA ILE A 150 -1.45 0.41 2.96
C ILE A 150 -2.02 1.73 3.45
N THR A 151 -1.15 2.68 3.80
CA THR A 151 -1.54 4.04 4.18
C THR A 151 -0.67 5.06 3.43
N HIS A 152 -1.13 6.31 3.33
CA HIS A 152 -0.25 7.37 2.90
C HIS A 152 0.60 7.85 4.07
N VAL A 153 -0.03 8.26 5.16
CA VAL A 153 0.65 8.71 6.38
C VAL A 153 1.26 7.55 7.18
N HIS A 154 2.40 7.79 7.80
CA HIS A 154 3.07 6.85 8.69
C HIS A 154 2.41 6.79 10.09
N PRO A 155 2.61 5.72 10.88
CA PRO A 155 2.08 5.62 12.23
C PRO A 155 2.86 6.53 13.21
N SER A 156 2.16 7.06 14.21
CA SER A 156 2.77 7.88 15.25
C SER A 156 3.73 7.07 16.14
N GLY A 157 4.73 7.74 16.70
CA GLY A 157 5.73 7.15 17.59
C GLY A 157 6.79 6.32 16.87
N THR A 158 6.96 6.52 15.57
CA THR A 158 7.97 5.83 14.74
C THR A 158 9.22 6.67 14.54
N LYS A 159 10.28 6.04 14.04
CA LYS A 159 11.52 6.74 13.69
C LYS A 159 11.30 7.78 12.59
N MET A 160 10.28 7.58 11.75
CA MET A 160 9.94 8.49 10.65
C MET A 160 9.62 9.89 11.16
N GLU A 161 8.96 10.03 12.33
CA GLU A 161 8.69 11.32 12.95
C GLU A 161 9.95 12.10 13.35
N LYS A 162 11.09 11.42 13.49
CA LYS A 162 12.36 12.09 13.82
C LYS A 162 12.96 12.88 12.64
N PHE A 163 12.51 12.57 11.42
CA PHE A 163 12.98 13.22 10.20
C PHE A 163 12.21 14.50 9.89
N THR A 164 11.07 14.69 10.54
CA THR A 164 10.28 15.90 10.37
C THR A 164 9.66 16.35 11.68
N LYS A 165 9.73 17.65 11.97
CA LYS A 165 8.99 18.26 13.07
C LYS A 165 7.58 18.73 12.66
N PHE A 166 7.30 18.72 11.37
CA PHE A 166 6.10 19.31 10.78
C PHE A 166 5.01 18.31 10.41
N PHE A 167 5.38 17.03 10.26
CA PHE A 167 4.46 15.98 9.82
C PHE A 167 4.34 14.89 10.89
N PRO A 168 3.40 15.06 11.84
CA PRO A 168 3.18 14.06 12.88
C PRO A 168 2.63 12.78 12.26
N GLY A 169 3.07 11.63 12.77
CA GLY A 169 2.48 10.34 12.41
C GLY A 169 1.04 10.22 12.91
N SER A 170 0.27 9.34 12.27
CA SER A 170 -1.13 9.12 12.61
C SER A 170 -1.29 8.16 13.80
N SER A 171 -2.02 8.62 14.81
CA SER A 171 -2.45 7.78 15.94
C SER A 171 -3.50 6.73 15.52
N GLY A 172 -4.32 7.05 14.51
CA GLY A 172 -5.29 6.13 13.92
C GLY A 172 -4.60 4.96 13.22
N VAL A 173 -3.52 5.22 12.47
CA VAL A 173 -2.69 4.17 11.85
C VAL A 173 -1.98 3.32 12.91
N LYS A 174 -1.41 3.95 13.95
CA LYS A 174 -0.80 3.23 15.07
C LYS A 174 -1.80 2.28 15.74
N LYS A 175 -2.98 2.79 16.08
CA LYS A 175 -4.07 1.99 16.67
C LYS A 175 -4.48 0.83 15.75
N ALA A 176 -4.49 1.04 14.43
CA ALA A 176 -4.81 0.00 13.46
C ALA A 176 -3.73 -1.12 13.45
N ILE A 177 -2.45 -0.77 13.53
CA ILE A 177 -1.36 -1.76 13.68
C ILE A 177 -1.57 -2.60 14.93
N GLU A 178 -1.81 -1.97 16.07
CA GLU A 178 -1.98 -2.64 17.37
C GLU A 178 -3.20 -3.58 17.38
N THR A 179 -4.29 -3.17 16.68
CA THR A 179 -5.56 -3.90 16.65
C THR A 179 -5.57 -5.02 15.62
N PHE A 180 -5.10 -4.74 14.38
CA PHE A 180 -5.23 -5.66 13.24
C PHE A 180 -3.99 -6.50 13.00
N LYS A 181 -2.84 -6.07 13.52
CA LYS A 181 -1.55 -6.78 13.48
C LYS A 181 -1.21 -7.26 12.05
N PRO A 182 -1.20 -6.36 11.04
CA PRO A 182 -0.76 -6.75 9.71
C PRO A 182 0.71 -7.17 9.72
N ASP A 183 1.12 -8.02 8.77
CA ASP A 183 2.53 -8.42 8.63
C ASP A 183 3.39 -7.24 8.17
N ILE A 184 2.85 -6.46 7.23
CA ILE A 184 3.53 -5.31 6.63
C ILE A 184 2.58 -4.11 6.62
N LEU A 185 3.12 -2.93 6.94
CA LEU A 185 2.55 -1.63 6.61
C LEU A 185 3.44 -0.95 5.58
N LEU A 186 2.84 -0.52 4.47
CA LEU A 186 3.45 0.35 3.47
C LEU A 186 2.91 1.76 3.64
N CYS A 187 3.79 2.74 3.81
CA CYS A 187 3.44 4.15 3.91
C CYS A 187 4.42 5.02 3.10
N SER A 188 4.13 6.31 3.03
CA SER A 188 4.86 7.32 2.27
C SER A 188 4.87 8.66 3.03
N HIS A 189 4.53 9.80 2.38
CA HIS A 189 4.27 11.12 2.95
C HIS A 189 5.52 11.87 3.44
N VAL A 190 6.39 11.27 4.24
CA VAL A 190 7.62 11.90 4.73
C VAL A 190 8.76 11.56 3.79
N HIS A 191 9.10 12.49 2.88
CA HIS A 191 10.10 12.26 1.83
C HIS A 191 11.49 12.01 2.42
N GLU A 192 11.84 12.71 3.49
CA GLU A 192 13.12 12.58 4.19
C GLU A 192 13.30 11.22 4.87
N ALA A 193 12.17 10.51 5.09
CA ALA A 193 12.16 9.16 5.65
C ALA A 193 12.09 8.06 4.58
N GLU A 194 12.30 8.39 3.30
CA GLU A 194 12.28 7.41 2.22
C GLU A 194 13.20 6.22 2.50
N GLY A 195 12.67 5.03 2.37
CA GLY A 195 13.41 3.78 2.54
C GLY A 195 13.59 3.34 4.00
N ILE A 196 13.17 4.15 4.98
CA ILE A 196 13.20 3.74 6.38
C ILE A 196 12.28 2.57 6.61
N GLU A 197 12.81 1.62 7.34
CA GLU A 197 12.10 0.41 7.73
C GLU A 197 12.32 0.14 9.22
N GLU A 198 11.21 -0.14 9.92
CA GLU A 198 11.23 -0.46 11.34
C GLU A 198 10.14 -1.47 11.71
N LYS A 199 10.18 -1.98 12.93
CA LYS A 199 9.12 -2.83 13.48
C LYS A 199 8.31 -2.07 14.52
N VAL A 200 6.97 -2.11 14.37
CA VAL A 200 6.02 -1.67 15.37
C VAL A 200 5.25 -2.92 15.84
N GLY A 201 5.59 -3.40 17.03
CA GLY A 201 5.17 -4.73 17.46
C GLY A 201 5.71 -5.83 16.54
N LYS A 202 4.81 -6.59 15.91
CA LYS A 202 5.17 -7.62 14.91
C LYS A 202 5.12 -7.09 13.47
N THR A 203 4.53 -5.93 13.24
CA THR A 203 4.36 -5.33 11.91
C THR A 203 5.65 -4.71 11.42
N ARG A 204 6.06 -5.06 10.22
CA ARG A 204 7.14 -4.41 9.48
C ARG A 204 6.60 -3.15 8.81
N VAL A 205 7.02 -1.98 9.25
CA VAL A 205 6.61 -0.68 8.73
C VAL A 205 7.66 -0.17 7.76
N ILE A 206 7.25 0.23 6.56
CA ILE A 206 8.15 0.62 5.47
C ILE A 206 7.67 1.92 4.86
N ASN A 207 8.50 2.97 4.90
CA ASN A 207 8.31 4.12 4.03
C ASN A 207 8.87 3.79 2.64
N VAL A 208 7.97 3.70 1.66
CA VAL A 208 8.33 3.24 0.31
C VAL A 208 8.92 4.34 -0.57
N GLY A 209 8.60 5.61 -0.25
CA GLY A 209 9.11 6.80 -0.93
C GLY A 209 8.91 6.81 -2.44
N ARG A 210 9.62 7.72 -3.10
CA ARG A 210 9.51 7.98 -4.55
C ARG A 210 10.25 6.97 -5.41
N LYS A 211 11.42 6.47 -4.95
CA LYS A 211 12.24 5.49 -5.70
C LYS A 211 11.61 4.12 -5.82
N GLY A 212 10.60 3.88 -5.01
CA GLY A 212 9.87 2.63 -4.96
C GLY A 212 10.70 1.47 -4.41
N LYS A 213 10.07 0.63 -3.60
CA LYS A 213 10.69 -0.54 -2.95
C LYS A 213 10.13 -1.84 -3.49
N ILE A 214 10.99 -2.82 -3.75
CA ILE A 214 10.58 -4.19 -4.07
C ILE A 214 10.41 -4.95 -2.76
N ILE A 215 9.27 -5.64 -2.64
CA ILE A 215 8.87 -6.37 -1.44
C ILE A 215 8.40 -7.76 -1.86
N GLU A 216 8.79 -8.77 -1.11
CA GLU A 216 8.32 -10.16 -1.28
C GLU A 216 7.66 -10.64 0.02
N ILE A 217 6.53 -11.34 -0.11
CA ILE A 217 5.77 -11.88 1.00
C ILE A 217 5.22 -13.28 0.72
#